data_597fac77d9efe844c323659a61a58673
#
_entry.id   597fac77d9efe844c323659a61a58673
#
_cell.length_a   1.000
_cell.length_b   1.000
_cell.length_c   1.000
_cell.angle_alpha   90.00
_cell.angle_beta   90.00
_cell.angle_gamma   90.00
#
_symmetry.space_group_name_H-M   'P 1'
#
loop_
_entity.id
_entity.type
_entity.pdbx_description
1 polymer ?
#
loop_
_entity_poly.entity_id
_entity_poly.type
_entity_poly.pdbx_seq_one_letter_code
_entity_poly.pdbx_strand_id
1 'polypeptide(L)'
;MKKLLALLLSVSLMLCGLILPAAAEGDTLIAVLASDPVSYNPDAAMDDPTLMVLENVLSKLICFDYAGNLMPDLATSWDVSEDGLTVTFHLREGVKWHDGEPFTSADVKWSLEKIAAEGYSSTSLANMTACDTPDDNTVESARRRFIS
;
A
#
# COMPACT_ATOMS: atom_id res chain seq x y z
N MET A 1 32.39 13.21 54.17
CA MET A 1 32.45 12.59 52.87
C MET A 1 31.20 11.72 52.56
N LYS A 2 30.82 10.76 53.41
CA LYS A 2 29.65 9.87 53.18
C LYS A 2 28.31 10.62 53.00
N LYS A 3 28.08 11.71 53.80
CA LYS A 3 26.83 12.51 53.69
C LYS A 3 26.76 13.37 52.42
N LEU A 4 27.91 13.85 51.94
CA LEU A 4 28.00 14.61 50.69
C LEU A 4 27.77 13.71 49.48
N LEU A 5 28.29 12.48 49.51
CA LEU A 5 28.08 11.45 48.45
C LEU A 5 26.62 11.02 48.38
N ALA A 6 25.95 10.84 49.52
CA ALA A 6 24.52 10.50 49.57
C ALA A 6 23.64 11.65 49.03
N LEU A 7 24.00 12.91 49.28
CA LEU A 7 23.29 14.08 48.77
C LEU A 7 23.44 14.18 47.23
N LEU A 8 24.63 13.95 46.69
CA LEU A 8 24.90 13.95 45.27
C LEU A 8 24.15 12.81 44.54
N LEU A 9 24.07 11.61 45.17
CA LEU A 9 23.34 10.48 44.63
C LEU A 9 21.81 10.74 44.59
N SER A 10 21.26 11.38 45.65
CA SER A 10 19.83 11.71 45.71
C SER A 10 19.44 12.80 44.71
N VAL A 11 20.28 13.79 44.45
CA VAL A 11 20.05 14.83 43.44
C VAL A 11 20.15 14.25 42.04
N SER A 12 21.08 13.32 41.78
CA SER A 12 21.19 12.61 40.51
C SER A 12 19.96 11.72 40.24
N LEU A 13 19.42 11.05 41.24
CA LEU A 13 18.20 10.24 41.12
C LEU A 13 16.96 11.11 40.87
N MET A 14 16.86 12.30 41.44
CA MET A 14 15.76 13.23 41.19
C MET A 14 15.83 13.86 39.79
N LEU A 15 17.02 14.06 39.22
CA LEU A 15 17.15 14.58 37.85
C LEU A 15 16.82 13.54 36.79
N CYS A 16 16.96 12.24 37.08
CA CYS A 16 16.62 11.16 36.17
C CYS A 16 15.09 10.91 36.04
N GLY A 17 14.30 11.45 36.98
CA GLY A 17 12.82 11.28 37.03
C GLY A 17 12.03 12.33 36.23
N LEU A 18 12.66 13.33 35.67
CA LEU A 18 12.04 14.34 34.80
C LEU A 18 12.20 13.98 33.32
N ILE A 19 11.89 12.73 32.95
CA ILE A 19 11.49 12.43 31.56
C ILE A 19 10.05 12.91 31.48
N LEU A 20 9.87 14.20 31.14
CA LEU A 20 8.57 14.69 30.69
C LEU A 20 8.21 13.86 29.46
N PRO A 21 7.05 13.20 29.46
CA PRO A 21 6.58 12.64 28.19
C PRO A 21 6.53 13.81 27.21
N ALA A 22 7.24 13.70 26.10
CA ALA A 22 7.04 14.61 24.98
C ALA A 22 5.58 14.44 24.58
N ALA A 23 4.73 15.35 25.03
CA ALA A 23 3.38 15.45 24.51
C ALA A 23 3.55 15.80 23.04
N ALA A 24 3.27 14.84 22.16
CA ALA A 24 3.10 15.12 20.75
C ALA A 24 1.87 16.04 20.66
N GLU A 25 2.12 17.34 20.55
CA GLU A 25 1.07 18.29 20.22
C GLU A 25 0.71 18.08 18.75
N GLY A 26 -0.45 17.47 18.50
CA GLY A 26 -1.06 17.34 17.20
C GLY A 26 -1.09 15.91 16.65
N ASP A 27 -1.98 15.69 15.69
CA ASP A 27 -2.18 14.45 14.94
C ASP A 27 -1.07 14.21 13.88
N THR A 28 0.17 14.51 14.22
CA THR A 28 1.31 14.41 13.30
C THR A 28 2.11 13.15 13.60
N LEU A 29 2.16 12.23 12.63
CA LEU A 29 3.07 11.10 12.62
C LEU A 29 4.36 11.48 11.89
N ILE A 30 5.50 11.35 12.56
CA ILE A 30 6.81 11.53 11.94
C ILE A 30 7.39 10.15 11.64
N ALA A 31 7.51 9.82 10.36
CA ALA A 31 8.17 8.61 9.89
C ALA A 31 9.57 8.95 9.34
N VAL A 32 10.56 8.12 9.69
CA VAL A 32 11.93 8.29 9.20
C VAL A 32 12.20 7.21 8.16
N LEU A 33 12.65 7.62 6.98
CA LEU A 33 13.09 6.76 5.90
C LEU A 33 14.61 6.58 5.93
N ALA A 34 15.11 5.47 5.42
CA ALA A 34 16.55 5.19 5.34
C ALA A 34 17.28 6.10 4.33
N SER A 35 16.57 6.55 3.30
CA SER A 35 17.01 7.52 2.30
C SER A 35 15.81 8.24 1.70
N ASP A 36 16.06 9.25 0.89
CA ASP A 36 14.99 9.89 0.11
C ASP A 36 14.44 8.95 -0.97
N PRO A 37 13.12 8.97 -1.24
CA PRO A 37 12.53 8.28 -2.38
C PRO A 37 13.15 8.74 -3.71
N VAL A 38 13.49 7.80 -4.58
CA VAL A 38 14.11 8.12 -5.88
C VAL A 38 13.08 8.42 -6.97
N SER A 39 11.84 7.98 -6.82
CA SER A 39 10.75 8.19 -7.77
C SER A 39 9.40 8.09 -7.07
N TYR A 40 8.40 8.82 -7.57
CA TYR A 40 7.00 8.64 -7.16
C TYR A 40 6.16 7.97 -8.26
N ASN A 41 6.81 7.45 -9.30
CA ASN A 41 6.14 6.66 -10.33
C ASN A 41 6.04 5.20 -9.84
N PRO A 42 4.83 4.66 -9.58
CA PRO A 42 4.63 3.29 -9.11
C PRO A 42 5.14 2.23 -10.08
N ASP A 43 5.17 2.53 -11.39
CA ASP A 43 5.67 1.60 -12.42
C ASP A 43 7.20 1.45 -12.39
N ALA A 44 7.91 2.39 -11.77
CA ALA A 44 9.36 2.41 -11.67
C ALA A 44 9.88 2.32 -10.23
N ALA A 45 9.00 2.21 -9.25
CA ALA A 45 9.35 2.15 -7.84
C ALA A 45 9.94 0.80 -7.48
N MET A 46 11.22 0.77 -7.08
CA MET A 46 11.97 -0.45 -6.79
C MET A 46 12.72 -0.40 -5.45
N ASP A 47 12.79 0.78 -4.85
CA ASP A 47 13.47 0.97 -3.57
C ASP A 47 12.45 1.07 -2.42
N ASP A 48 12.85 0.56 -1.26
CA ASP A 48 12.00 0.51 -0.08
C ASP A 48 11.47 1.88 0.36
N PRO A 49 12.27 2.97 0.39
CA PRO A 49 11.76 4.29 0.76
C PRO A 49 10.64 4.80 -0.16
N THR A 50 10.77 4.61 -1.47
CA THR A 50 9.72 4.96 -2.44
C THR A 50 8.45 4.13 -2.20
N LEU A 51 8.58 2.81 -2.05
CA LEU A 51 7.45 1.93 -1.79
C LEU A 51 6.74 2.27 -0.48
N MET A 52 7.50 2.56 0.60
CA MET A 52 6.91 2.97 1.89
C MET A 52 6.07 4.25 1.78
N VAL A 53 6.47 5.21 0.95
CA VAL A 53 5.66 6.41 0.70
C VAL A 53 4.44 6.08 -0.15
N LEU A 54 4.62 5.37 -1.27
CA LEU A 54 3.54 5.05 -2.19
C LEU A 54 2.46 4.18 -1.56
N GLU A 55 2.80 3.25 -0.67
CA GLU A 55 1.84 2.42 0.07
C GLU A 55 0.94 3.22 1.02
N ASN A 56 1.32 4.44 1.41
CA ASN A 56 0.51 5.33 2.22
C ASN A 56 -0.29 6.35 1.38
N VAL A 57 -0.01 6.47 0.08
CA VAL A 57 -0.63 7.46 -0.82
C VAL A 57 -1.55 6.79 -1.82
N LEU A 58 -1.21 5.58 -2.27
CA LEU A 58 -1.93 4.85 -3.31
C LEU A 58 -2.68 3.66 -2.73
N SER A 59 -3.95 3.51 -3.09
CA SER A 59 -4.71 2.29 -2.84
C SER A 59 -4.41 1.24 -3.90
N LYS A 60 -4.55 -0.03 -3.51
CA LYS A 60 -4.36 -1.20 -4.37
C LYS A 60 -5.71 -1.82 -4.71
N LEU A 61 -5.77 -2.64 -5.74
CA LEU A 61 -6.98 -3.42 -6.01
C LEU A 61 -7.27 -4.38 -4.86
N ILE A 62 -6.24 -5.12 -4.46
CA ILE A 62 -6.19 -5.99 -3.28
C ILE A 62 -4.83 -5.82 -2.61
N CYS A 63 -4.76 -6.09 -1.31
CA CYS A 63 -3.52 -6.03 -0.54
C CYS A 63 -3.29 -7.33 0.25
N PHE A 64 -2.17 -7.41 0.97
CA PHE A 64 -1.87 -8.53 1.86
C PHE A 64 -1.80 -8.03 3.30
N ASP A 65 -2.30 -8.83 4.23
CA ASP A 65 -2.02 -8.62 5.65
C ASP A 65 -0.62 -9.13 6.03
N TYR A 66 -0.21 -8.90 7.28
CA TYR A 66 1.09 -9.37 7.79
C TYR A 66 1.25 -10.90 7.81
N ALA A 67 0.16 -11.66 7.73
CA ALA A 67 0.17 -13.12 7.66
C ALA A 67 0.22 -13.63 6.21
N GLY A 68 0.13 -12.74 5.22
CA GLY A 68 0.14 -13.08 3.79
C GLY A 68 -1.24 -13.44 3.24
N ASN A 69 -2.32 -13.13 3.94
CA ASN A 69 -3.67 -13.33 3.42
C ASN A 69 -4.07 -12.17 2.52
N LEU A 70 -4.82 -12.47 1.46
CA LEU A 70 -5.40 -11.46 0.59
C LEU A 70 -6.50 -10.68 1.32
N MET A 71 -6.41 -9.36 1.26
CA MET A 71 -7.33 -8.42 1.88
C MET A 71 -7.97 -7.51 0.85
N PRO A 72 -9.27 -7.18 1.01
CA PRO A 72 -9.94 -6.18 0.20
C PRO A 72 -9.32 -4.78 0.37
N ASP A 73 -9.24 -4.02 -0.76
CA ASP A 73 -8.94 -2.59 -0.74
C ASP A 73 -9.88 -1.87 -1.71
N LEU A 74 -9.46 -1.48 -2.93
CA LEU A 74 -10.37 -0.94 -3.96
C LEU A 74 -11.38 -1.99 -4.44
N ALA A 75 -10.98 -3.26 -4.54
CA ALA A 75 -11.92 -4.36 -4.71
C ALA A 75 -12.44 -4.81 -3.32
N THR A 76 -13.74 -4.83 -3.15
CA THR A 76 -14.42 -5.30 -1.92
C THR A 76 -14.51 -6.82 -1.86
N SER A 77 -14.54 -7.47 -3.02
CA SER A 77 -14.54 -8.92 -3.20
C SER A 77 -14.07 -9.29 -4.60
N TRP A 78 -13.79 -10.57 -4.80
CA TRP A 78 -13.46 -11.13 -6.11
C TRP A 78 -13.91 -12.57 -6.22
N ASP A 79 -14.24 -12.98 -7.46
CA ASP A 79 -14.62 -14.33 -7.82
C ASP A 79 -13.62 -14.90 -8.80
N VAL A 80 -13.31 -16.19 -8.66
CA VAL A 80 -12.46 -16.91 -9.61
C VAL A 80 -13.31 -17.95 -10.34
N SER A 81 -13.27 -17.95 -11.67
CA SER A 81 -14.00 -18.92 -12.49
C SER A 81 -13.59 -20.36 -12.17
N GLU A 82 -14.46 -21.33 -12.42
CA GLU A 82 -14.20 -22.76 -12.14
C GLU A 82 -12.93 -23.29 -12.81
N ASP A 83 -12.60 -22.80 -14.01
CA ASP A 83 -11.38 -23.15 -14.73
C ASP A 83 -10.15 -22.35 -14.27
N GLY A 84 -10.33 -21.39 -13.36
CA GLY A 84 -9.30 -20.53 -12.83
C GLY A 84 -8.69 -19.54 -13.83
N LEU A 85 -9.35 -19.30 -14.98
CA LEU A 85 -8.82 -18.46 -16.05
C LEU A 85 -9.34 -17.02 -16.03
N THR A 86 -10.42 -16.77 -15.32
CA THR A 86 -11.00 -15.42 -15.17
C THR A 86 -11.10 -15.07 -13.69
N VAL A 87 -10.75 -13.85 -13.37
CA VAL A 87 -10.98 -13.25 -12.04
C VAL A 87 -11.86 -12.03 -12.25
N THR A 88 -13.00 -12.01 -11.55
CA THR A 88 -13.93 -10.88 -11.52
C THR A 88 -13.74 -10.13 -10.21
N PHE A 89 -13.40 -8.86 -10.28
CA PHE A 89 -13.27 -7.98 -9.12
C PHE A 89 -14.50 -7.07 -9.00
N HIS A 90 -15.05 -6.97 -7.78
CA HIS A 90 -16.13 -6.06 -7.45
C HIS A 90 -15.56 -4.85 -6.72
N LEU A 91 -15.62 -3.69 -7.35
CA LEU A 91 -14.99 -2.47 -6.87
C LEU A 91 -15.85 -1.78 -5.81
N ARG A 92 -15.20 -1.04 -4.94
CA ARG A 92 -15.83 -0.17 -3.95
C ARG A 92 -16.50 1.01 -4.66
N GLU A 93 -17.76 1.23 -4.34
CA GLU A 93 -18.52 2.37 -4.86
C GLU A 93 -18.12 3.69 -4.17
N GLY A 94 -18.27 4.80 -4.90
CA GLY A 94 -18.10 6.16 -4.37
C GLY A 94 -16.65 6.55 -4.07
N VAL A 95 -15.68 5.76 -4.51
CA VAL A 95 -14.26 6.13 -4.43
C VAL A 95 -13.97 7.27 -5.39
N LYS A 96 -13.09 8.16 -4.96
CA LYS A 96 -12.63 9.31 -5.77
C LYS A 96 -11.12 9.37 -5.82
N TRP A 97 -10.61 9.85 -6.94
CA TRP A 97 -9.22 10.26 -7.07
C TRP A 97 -8.90 11.47 -6.20
N HIS A 98 -7.62 11.79 -6.02
CA HIS A 98 -7.17 12.94 -5.22
C HIS A 98 -7.65 14.31 -5.76
N ASP A 99 -7.96 14.39 -7.04
CA ASP A 99 -8.54 15.57 -7.69
C ASP A 99 -10.08 15.66 -7.59
N GLY A 100 -10.71 14.62 -7.02
CA GLY A 100 -12.15 14.54 -6.78
C GLY A 100 -12.94 13.82 -7.88
N GLU A 101 -12.31 13.43 -8.99
CA GLU A 101 -12.96 12.66 -10.04
C GLU A 101 -13.34 11.24 -9.55
N PRO A 102 -14.43 10.65 -10.05
CA PRO A 102 -14.82 9.31 -9.66
C PRO A 102 -13.82 8.26 -10.16
N PHE A 103 -13.48 7.31 -9.30
CA PHE A 103 -12.75 6.10 -9.66
C PHE A 103 -13.72 5.05 -10.20
N THR A 104 -13.37 4.42 -11.33
CA THR A 104 -14.19 3.42 -12.01
C THR A 104 -13.37 2.20 -12.46
N SER A 105 -14.07 1.18 -12.96
CA SER A 105 -13.47 0.00 -13.58
C SER A 105 -12.58 0.33 -14.78
N ALA A 106 -12.87 1.42 -15.50
CA ALA A 106 -12.05 1.87 -16.62
C ALA A 106 -10.63 2.27 -16.17
N ASP A 107 -10.47 2.84 -14.97
CA ASP A 107 -9.17 3.19 -14.41
C ASP A 107 -8.35 1.95 -14.07
N VAL A 108 -9.02 0.92 -13.53
CA VAL A 108 -8.38 -0.38 -13.26
C VAL A 108 -7.91 -1.03 -14.54
N LYS A 109 -8.78 -1.06 -15.55
CA LYS A 109 -8.44 -1.61 -16.88
C LYS A 109 -7.23 -0.90 -17.47
N TRP A 110 -7.26 0.44 -17.50
CA TRP A 110 -6.13 1.23 -18.00
C TRP A 110 -4.83 0.91 -17.25
N SER A 111 -4.88 0.82 -15.93
CA SER A 111 -3.71 0.51 -15.10
C SER A 111 -3.15 -0.88 -15.39
N LEU A 112 -4.00 -1.91 -15.46
CA LEU A 112 -3.59 -3.28 -15.75
C LEU A 112 -3.00 -3.41 -17.16
N GLU A 113 -3.64 -2.81 -18.17
CA GLU A 113 -3.16 -2.82 -19.55
C GLU A 113 -1.82 -2.07 -19.69
N LYS A 114 -1.66 -0.93 -19.02
CA LYS A 114 -0.42 -0.18 -18.99
C LYS A 114 0.72 -0.97 -18.34
N ILE A 115 0.48 -1.56 -17.16
CA ILE A 115 1.48 -2.41 -16.48
C ILE A 115 1.85 -3.61 -17.34
N ALA A 116 0.89 -4.25 -18.01
CA ALA A 116 1.14 -5.38 -18.90
C ALA A 116 2.01 -4.99 -20.11
N ALA A 117 1.84 -3.76 -20.63
CA ALA A 117 2.56 -3.29 -21.81
C ALA A 117 3.96 -2.76 -21.49
N GLU A 118 4.12 -1.99 -20.42
CA GLU A 118 5.30 -1.15 -20.18
C GLU A 118 5.83 -1.23 -18.74
N GLY A 119 5.06 -1.77 -17.78
CA GLY A 119 5.39 -1.74 -16.37
C GLY A 119 6.56 -2.67 -16.00
N TYR A 120 7.25 -2.34 -14.90
CA TYR A 120 8.26 -3.21 -14.30
C TYR A 120 7.69 -4.60 -13.95
N SER A 121 6.43 -4.63 -13.52
CA SER A 121 5.70 -5.87 -13.21
C SER A 121 5.03 -6.52 -14.43
N SER A 122 5.36 -6.12 -15.65
CA SER A 122 4.78 -6.66 -16.90
C SER A 122 4.85 -8.18 -17.00
N THR A 123 5.92 -8.80 -16.45
CA THR A 123 6.05 -10.26 -16.39
C THR A 123 4.96 -10.92 -15.54
N SER A 124 4.46 -10.27 -14.50
CA SER A 124 3.38 -10.79 -13.65
C SER A 124 2.04 -10.81 -14.38
N LEU A 125 1.84 -9.89 -15.33
CA LEU A 125 0.65 -9.78 -16.17
C LEU A 125 0.85 -10.34 -17.59
N ALA A 126 1.99 -10.95 -17.88
CA ALA A 126 2.30 -11.48 -19.23
C ALA A 126 1.30 -12.52 -19.75
N ASN A 127 0.54 -13.15 -18.85
CA ASN A 127 -0.50 -14.12 -19.21
C ASN A 127 -1.91 -13.50 -19.27
N MET A 128 -2.07 -12.23 -18.93
CA MET A 128 -3.34 -11.51 -19.11
C MET A 128 -3.66 -11.43 -20.61
N THR A 129 -4.85 -11.86 -20.99
CA THR A 129 -5.30 -11.89 -22.39
C THR A 129 -6.39 -10.88 -22.68
N ALA A 130 -7.16 -10.51 -21.66
CA ALA A 130 -8.22 -9.53 -21.76
C ALA A 130 -8.46 -8.88 -20.37
N CYS A 131 -8.94 -7.66 -20.39
CA CYS A 131 -9.46 -6.96 -19.23
C CYS A 131 -10.75 -6.24 -19.68
N ASP A 132 -11.88 -6.70 -19.19
CA ASP A 132 -13.19 -6.18 -19.53
C ASP A 132 -13.82 -5.46 -18.35
N THR A 133 -14.65 -4.45 -18.64
CA THR A 133 -15.33 -3.62 -17.65
C THR A 133 -16.81 -3.56 -18.00
N PRO A 134 -17.59 -4.58 -17.59
CA PRO A 134 -19.01 -4.67 -17.94
C PRO A 134 -19.85 -3.53 -17.37
N ASP A 135 -19.41 -2.95 -16.27
CA ASP A 135 -19.98 -1.76 -15.65
C ASP A 135 -18.90 -0.97 -14.88
N ASP A 136 -19.27 0.17 -14.27
CA ASP A 136 -18.34 1.08 -13.58
C ASP A 136 -17.68 0.47 -12.33
N ASN A 137 -18.23 -0.62 -11.78
CA ASN A 137 -17.77 -1.22 -10.54
C ASN A 137 -17.32 -2.69 -10.70
N THR A 138 -17.25 -3.19 -11.91
CA THR A 138 -16.84 -4.59 -12.19
C THR A 138 -15.71 -4.64 -13.19
N VAL A 139 -14.66 -5.42 -12.84
CA VAL A 139 -13.52 -5.69 -13.71
C VAL A 139 -13.34 -7.20 -13.87
N GLU A 140 -13.30 -7.67 -15.11
CA GLU A 140 -13.02 -9.06 -15.45
C GLU A 140 -11.64 -9.16 -16.09
N SER A 141 -10.72 -9.87 -15.45
CA SER A 141 -9.37 -10.13 -15.98
C SER A 141 -9.25 -11.58 -16.39
N ALA A 142 -9.01 -11.82 -17.67
CA ALA A 142 -8.78 -13.15 -18.23
C ALA A 142 -7.30 -13.42 -18.46
N ARG A 143 -6.88 -14.69 -18.29
CA ARG A 143 -5.51 -15.15 -18.49
C ARG A 143 -5.42 -16.44 -19.30
N ARG A 144 -4.28 -16.68 -19.94
CA ARG A 144 -4.00 -17.95 -20.60
C ARG A 144 -3.72 -19.03 -19.57
N ARG A 145 -4.13 -20.28 -19.90
CA ARG A 145 -3.67 -21.45 -19.17
C ARG A 145 -2.17 -21.67 -19.45
N PHE A 146 -1.40 -21.90 -18.41
CA PHE A 146 -0.05 -22.46 -18.60
C PHE A 146 -0.20 -23.88 -19.15
N ILE A 147 0.31 -24.10 -20.35
CA ILE A 147 0.52 -25.46 -20.87
C ILE A 147 1.95 -25.83 -20.41
N SER A 148 2.04 -26.65 -19.37
CA SER A 148 3.29 -27.25 -18.89
C SER A 148 3.74 -28.36 -19.84
#